data_1bff4ff4176225059634fa899ca0e416
#
_entry.id   1bff4ff4176225059634fa899ca0e416
#
_cell.length_a   1.000
_cell.length_b   1.000
_cell.length_c   1.000
_cell.angle_alpha   90.00
_cell.angle_beta   90.00
_cell.angle_gamma   90.00
#
_symmetry.space_group_name_H-M   'P 1'
#
loop_
_entity.id
_entity.type
_entity.pdbx_description
1 polymer ?
#
loop_
_entity_poly.entity_id
_entity_poly.type
_entity_poly.pdbx_seq_one_letter_code
_entity_poly.pdbx_strand_id
1 'polypeptide(L)'
;MKHTSKLLITLFASAAVSASAASGQWLDYKGKKGPGKGKKVVLISGDEEYRSEEAMPALADILSRHHGFDCRVVFAIDPKSGIVDPNNRTNIPGLEALADADLMFIATRFRDLPEEQMAHIDAYLKRGGPVIGMRTATHAFNIAGNKKYAHYSNGYGGPKKEWQGGFGKVVLGDFWKNHHGGHKSESTVGIIAPGAEKHPTTRGVKNGDVWGPTDVYGVR
;
A
#
# COMPACT_ATOMS: atom_id res chain seq x y z
N MET A 1 -64.45 -34.92 23.53
CA MET A 1 -63.02 -34.76 23.92
C MET A 1 -62.30 -33.99 22.81
N LYS A 2 -61.98 -32.69 23.03
CA LYS A 2 -61.31 -31.84 22.04
C LYS A 2 -59.89 -31.71 22.49
N HIS A 3 -58.91 -32.26 21.69
CA HIS A 3 -57.49 -32.08 21.89
C HIS A 3 -57.05 -30.83 21.15
N THR A 4 -56.64 -29.79 21.87
CA THR A 4 -55.99 -28.61 21.36
C THR A 4 -54.46 -28.79 21.42
N SER A 5 -53.86 -29.05 20.28
CA SER A 5 -52.39 -29.04 20.13
C SER A 5 -51.86 -27.60 20.16
N LYS A 6 -51.02 -27.28 21.14
CA LYS A 6 -50.29 -26.01 21.20
C LYS A 6 -48.98 -26.15 20.41
N LEU A 7 -48.89 -25.42 19.31
CA LEU A 7 -47.66 -25.31 18.47
C LEU A 7 -46.69 -24.33 19.17
N LEU A 8 -45.55 -24.85 19.62
CA LEU A 8 -44.50 -24.06 20.24
C LEU A 8 -43.56 -23.56 19.11
N ILE A 9 -43.65 -22.30 18.77
CA ILE A 9 -42.73 -21.65 17.82
C ILE A 9 -41.50 -21.19 18.60
N THR A 10 -40.36 -21.88 18.40
CA THR A 10 -39.06 -21.49 18.94
C THR A 10 -38.43 -20.48 17.98
N LEU A 11 -38.38 -19.21 18.40
CA LEU A 11 -37.67 -18.16 17.69
C LEU A 11 -36.15 -18.36 17.91
N PHE A 12 -35.41 -18.74 16.87
CA PHE A 12 -33.96 -18.68 16.87
C PHE A 12 -33.55 -17.22 16.63
N ALA A 13 -33.11 -16.52 17.67
CA ALA A 13 -32.42 -15.23 17.52
C ALA A 13 -31.01 -15.49 17.01
N SER A 14 -30.75 -15.23 15.73
CA SER A 14 -29.41 -15.15 15.18
C SER A 14 -28.73 -13.92 15.76
N ALA A 15 -27.83 -14.12 16.71
CA ALA A 15 -26.91 -13.08 17.15
C ALA A 15 -25.91 -12.82 16.02
N ALA A 16 -26.08 -11.71 15.30
CA ALA A 16 -25.07 -11.18 14.42
C ALA A 16 -23.88 -10.74 15.28
N VAL A 17 -22.81 -11.53 15.28
CA VAL A 17 -21.53 -11.11 15.84
C VAL A 17 -21.00 -10.00 14.94
N SER A 18 -21.26 -8.75 15.32
CA SER A 18 -20.55 -7.60 14.73
C SER A 18 -19.10 -7.75 15.12
N ALA A 19 -18.25 -8.14 14.17
CA ALA A 19 -16.80 -8.03 14.33
C ALA A 19 -16.50 -6.55 14.53
N SER A 20 -16.27 -6.15 15.79
CA SER A 20 -15.71 -4.84 16.13
C SER A 20 -14.32 -4.81 15.50
N ALA A 21 -14.14 -4.00 14.46
CA ALA A 21 -12.81 -3.72 13.93
C ALA A 21 -11.97 -3.21 15.10
N ALA A 22 -10.87 -3.88 15.38
CA ALA A 22 -9.95 -3.48 16.44
C ALA A 22 -9.49 -2.04 16.15
N SER A 23 -9.97 -1.08 16.94
CA SER A 23 -9.55 0.31 16.84
C SER A 23 -8.07 0.37 17.19
N GLY A 24 -7.21 0.79 16.25
CA GLY A 24 -5.80 1.00 16.49
C GLY A 24 -4.84 0.37 15.46
N GLN A 25 -5.33 -0.31 14.41
CA GLN A 25 -4.48 -0.95 13.40
C GLN A 25 -4.14 -0.05 12.21
N TRP A 26 -4.70 1.14 12.14
CA TRP A 26 -4.42 2.16 11.13
C TRP A 26 -4.61 3.57 11.70
N LEU A 27 -4.16 4.57 10.93
CA LEU A 27 -4.35 5.99 11.27
C LEU A 27 -5.22 6.66 10.22
N ASP A 28 -6.23 7.41 10.66
CA ASP A 28 -7.07 8.22 9.81
C ASP A 28 -6.76 9.72 9.97
N TYR A 29 -6.54 10.41 8.87
CA TYR A 29 -6.30 11.84 8.79
C TYR A 29 -7.41 12.49 7.98
N LYS A 30 -8.11 13.47 8.55
CA LYS A 30 -9.18 14.20 7.86
C LYS A 30 -8.66 15.46 7.20
N GLY A 31 -8.86 15.54 5.89
CA GLY A 31 -8.58 16.72 5.10
C GLY A 31 -9.53 17.87 5.42
N LYS A 32 -9.00 19.09 5.51
CA LYS A 32 -9.81 20.27 5.81
C LYS A 32 -10.21 21.01 4.53
N LYS A 33 -9.25 21.63 3.89
CA LYS A 33 -9.40 22.37 2.64
C LYS A 33 -8.18 22.20 1.75
N GLY A 34 -8.36 22.30 0.45
CA GLY A 34 -7.28 22.16 -0.50
C GLY A 34 -7.74 21.45 -1.77
N PRO A 35 -6.86 21.25 -2.75
CA PRO A 35 -7.19 20.61 -4.02
C PRO A 35 -7.63 19.15 -3.88
N GLY A 36 -7.26 18.50 -2.77
CA GLY A 36 -7.64 17.12 -2.45
C GLY A 36 -8.95 16.96 -1.68
N LYS A 37 -9.72 18.02 -1.46
CA LYS A 37 -10.97 17.93 -0.69
C LYS A 37 -11.93 16.90 -1.29
N GLY A 38 -12.39 15.96 -0.46
CA GLY A 38 -13.28 14.89 -0.87
C GLY A 38 -12.58 13.72 -1.60
N LYS A 39 -11.25 13.77 -1.72
CA LYS A 39 -10.43 12.69 -2.28
C LYS A 39 -9.81 11.86 -1.18
N LYS A 40 -9.78 10.54 -1.38
CA LYS A 40 -9.29 9.55 -0.41
C LYS A 40 -7.97 8.95 -0.87
N VAL A 41 -6.96 8.99 0.01
CA VAL A 41 -5.65 8.37 -0.22
C VAL A 41 -5.43 7.27 0.81
N VAL A 42 -5.12 6.06 0.33
CA VAL A 42 -4.67 4.96 1.20
C VAL A 42 -3.15 4.84 1.06
N LEU A 43 -2.45 4.99 2.19
CA LEU A 43 -1.00 4.88 2.28
C LEU A 43 -0.66 3.54 2.94
N ILE A 44 0.08 2.69 2.24
CA ILE A 44 0.39 1.32 2.68
C ILE A 44 1.85 1.26 3.12
N SER A 45 2.06 1.03 4.42
CA SER A 45 3.37 0.89 5.06
C SER A 45 3.69 -0.59 5.30
N GLY A 46 4.86 -1.02 4.85
CA GLY A 46 5.34 -2.39 5.01
C GLY A 46 6.76 -2.55 4.49
N ASP A 47 7.66 -1.65 4.88
CA ASP A 47 9.06 -1.64 4.50
C ASP A 47 9.92 -1.52 5.75
N GLU A 48 10.62 -2.59 6.10
CA GLU A 48 11.49 -2.68 7.27
C GLU A 48 12.85 -1.98 7.08
N GLU A 49 13.17 -1.56 5.84
CA GLU A 49 14.49 -1.00 5.54
C GLU A 49 14.53 0.52 5.60
N TYR A 50 13.42 1.18 5.20
CA TYR A 50 13.37 2.64 5.04
C TYR A 50 12.32 3.33 5.92
N ARG A 51 11.92 2.69 7.02
CA ARG A 51 11.04 3.26 8.05
C ARG A 51 9.74 3.82 7.47
N SER A 52 9.09 3.02 6.63
CA SER A 52 7.79 3.41 6.04
C SER A 52 6.72 3.70 7.09
N GLU A 53 6.81 3.09 8.27
CA GLU A 53 5.92 3.30 9.43
C GLU A 53 6.01 4.72 10.02
N GLU A 54 7.06 5.45 9.72
CA GLU A 54 7.20 6.87 10.06
C GLU A 54 6.89 7.78 8.87
N ALA A 55 7.39 7.40 7.68
CA ALA A 55 7.25 8.21 6.49
C ALA A 55 5.78 8.34 6.03
N MET A 56 4.99 7.25 6.09
CA MET A 56 3.60 7.27 5.63
C MET A 56 2.70 8.15 6.50
N PRO A 57 2.75 8.10 7.85
CA PRO A 57 2.04 9.05 8.70
C PRO A 57 2.42 10.51 8.47
N ALA A 58 3.72 10.81 8.31
CA ALA A 58 4.19 12.16 8.03
C ALA A 58 3.64 12.68 6.69
N LEU A 59 3.65 11.85 5.65
CA LEU A 59 3.08 12.20 4.35
C LEU A 59 1.55 12.39 4.43
N ALA A 60 0.85 11.52 5.16
CA ALA A 60 -0.60 11.64 5.36
C ALA A 60 -0.98 12.94 6.08
N ASP A 61 -0.17 13.35 7.08
CA ASP A 61 -0.36 14.63 7.78
C ASP A 61 -0.19 15.82 6.84
N ILE A 62 0.84 15.83 6.00
CA ILE A 62 1.08 16.86 4.97
C ILE A 62 -0.10 16.90 3.98
N LEU A 63 -0.49 15.75 3.42
CA LEU A 63 -1.57 15.66 2.45
C LEU A 63 -2.91 16.14 3.01
N SER A 64 -3.21 15.80 4.27
CA SER A 64 -4.47 16.18 4.90
C SER A 64 -4.49 17.65 5.32
N ARG A 65 -3.45 18.15 5.99
CA ARG A 65 -3.41 19.53 6.51
C ARG A 65 -3.28 20.58 5.41
N HIS A 66 -2.36 20.34 4.46
CA HIS A 66 -2.00 21.35 3.48
C HIS A 66 -2.70 21.18 2.14
N HIS A 67 -3.15 19.95 1.83
CA HIS A 67 -3.75 19.66 0.53
C HIS A 67 -5.21 19.17 0.60
N GLY A 68 -5.74 18.88 1.80
CA GLY A 68 -7.14 18.60 2.02
C GLY A 68 -7.60 17.18 1.70
N PHE A 69 -6.66 16.21 1.50
CA PHE A 69 -6.99 14.82 1.28
C PHE A 69 -7.45 14.12 2.57
N ASP A 70 -8.44 13.26 2.48
CA ASP A 70 -8.72 12.25 3.51
C ASP A 70 -7.72 11.10 3.34
N CYS A 71 -6.90 10.83 4.36
CA CYS A 71 -5.86 9.82 4.28
C CYS A 71 -6.08 8.71 5.29
N ARG A 72 -5.89 7.45 4.88
CA ARG A 72 -5.74 6.30 5.78
C ARG A 72 -4.36 5.70 5.61
N VAL A 73 -3.64 5.54 6.72
CA VAL A 73 -2.36 4.83 6.75
C VAL A 73 -2.59 3.44 7.34
N VAL A 74 -2.28 2.41 6.57
CA VAL A 74 -2.31 1.01 7.01
C VAL A 74 -0.90 0.47 7.16
N PHE A 75 -0.67 -0.42 8.13
CA PHE A 75 0.65 -0.88 8.53
C PHE A 75 0.79 -2.38 8.46
N ALA A 76 2.03 -2.85 8.32
CA ALA A 76 2.39 -4.21 8.68
C ALA A 76 2.22 -4.38 10.20
N ILE A 77 1.41 -5.35 10.60
CA ILE A 77 1.01 -5.60 11.99
C ILE A 77 1.38 -7.03 12.36
N ASP A 78 2.05 -7.22 13.49
CA ASP A 78 2.18 -8.56 14.07
C ASP A 78 0.79 -9.06 14.52
N PRO A 79 0.28 -10.16 13.95
CA PRO A 79 -1.06 -10.65 14.23
C PRO A 79 -1.24 -11.16 15.67
N LYS A 80 -0.16 -11.44 16.40
CA LYS A 80 -0.21 -11.92 17.78
C LYS A 80 -0.33 -10.77 18.78
N SER A 81 0.51 -9.75 18.63
CA SER A 81 0.55 -8.61 19.55
C SER A 81 -0.36 -7.47 19.14
N GLY A 82 -0.78 -7.39 17.85
CA GLY A 82 -1.52 -6.26 17.31
C GLY A 82 -0.70 -4.99 17.14
N ILE A 83 0.62 -5.07 17.29
CA ILE A 83 1.55 -3.91 17.23
C ILE A 83 2.11 -3.77 15.80
N VAL A 84 2.40 -2.53 15.42
CA VAL A 84 3.12 -2.24 14.16
C VAL A 84 4.47 -2.94 14.16
N ASP A 85 4.68 -3.82 13.19
CA ASP A 85 5.93 -4.54 13.00
C ASP A 85 6.31 -4.52 11.50
N PRO A 86 7.23 -3.63 11.11
CA PRO A 86 7.67 -3.55 9.71
C PRO A 86 8.29 -4.85 9.19
N ASN A 87 8.78 -5.74 10.07
CA ASN A 87 9.32 -7.05 9.67
C ASN A 87 8.23 -8.08 9.36
N ASN A 88 7.00 -7.87 9.81
CA ASN A 88 5.89 -8.77 9.49
C ASN A 88 5.55 -8.66 7.99
N ARG A 89 5.74 -9.75 7.26
CA ARG A 89 5.54 -9.80 5.80
C ARG A 89 4.16 -10.27 5.37
N THR A 90 3.33 -10.72 6.30
CA THR A 90 2.15 -11.51 5.99
C THR A 90 0.83 -10.88 6.45
N ASN A 91 0.87 -9.66 7.00
CA ASN A 91 -0.36 -9.06 7.52
C ASN A 91 -0.34 -7.53 7.46
N ILE A 92 -1.22 -6.96 6.65
CA ILE A 92 -1.51 -5.51 6.57
C ILE A 92 -3.03 -5.36 6.62
N PRO A 93 -3.64 -5.22 7.81
CA PRO A 93 -5.09 -5.02 7.95
C PRO A 93 -5.51 -3.62 7.47
N GLY A 94 -6.79 -3.46 7.08
CA GLY A 94 -7.35 -2.18 6.65
C GLY A 94 -7.26 -1.92 5.14
N LEU A 95 -6.77 -2.89 4.34
CA LEU A 95 -6.67 -2.77 2.87
C LEU A 95 -8.03 -2.71 2.17
N GLU A 96 -9.14 -3.06 2.83
CA GLU A 96 -10.50 -2.86 2.33
C GLU A 96 -10.81 -1.39 2.03
N ALA A 97 -10.09 -0.45 2.65
CA ALA A 97 -10.18 0.99 2.36
C ALA A 97 -9.82 1.34 0.91
N LEU A 98 -9.13 0.45 0.19
CA LEU A 98 -8.85 0.62 -1.23
C LEU A 98 -10.11 0.58 -2.11
N ALA A 99 -11.22 0.04 -1.62
CA ALA A 99 -12.46 -0.11 -2.40
C ALA A 99 -12.97 1.23 -2.96
N ASP A 100 -12.83 2.31 -2.20
CA ASP A 100 -13.28 3.65 -2.56
C ASP A 100 -12.16 4.71 -2.56
N ALA A 101 -10.89 4.28 -2.52
CA ALA A 101 -9.74 5.18 -2.58
C ALA A 101 -9.55 5.78 -3.97
N ASP A 102 -9.24 7.06 -4.04
CA ASP A 102 -8.86 7.77 -5.27
C ASP A 102 -7.36 7.55 -5.62
N LEU A 103 -6.51 7.26 -4.62
CA LEU A 103 -5.09 7.01 -4.80
C LEU A 103 -4.59 5.96 -3.81
N MET A 104 -3.80 5.00 -4.31
CA MET A 104 -2.98 4.11 -3.51
C MET A 104 -1.54 4.60 -3.51
N PHE A 105 -1.00 4.90 -2.32
CA PHE A 105 0.42 5.18 -2.11
C PHE A 105 1.04 3.97 -1.41
N ILE A 106 2.04 3.32 -2.02
CA ILE A 106 2.58 2.06 -1.51
C ILE A 106 4.09 2.17 -1.21
N ALA A 107 4.48 1.80 0.01
CA ALA A 107 5.85 1.65 0.47
C ALA A 107 6.00 0.31 1.18
N THR A 108 6.12 -0.75 0.40
CA THR A 108 6.25 -2.13 0.89
C THR A 108 7.45 -2.82 0.26
N ARG A 109 7.97 -3.86 0.95
CA ARG A 109 9.13 -4.61 0.52
C ARG A 109 8.92 -6.11 0.75
N PHE A 110 8.92 -6.92 -0.31
CA PHE A 110 8.84 -8.39 -0.26
C PHE A 110 7.70 -8.93 0.60
N ARG A 111 6.50 -8.32 0.54
CA ARG A 111 5.33 -8.81 1.28
C ARG A 111 4.78 -10.10 0.67
N ASP A 112 4.36 -11.03 1.53
CA ASP A 112 3.64 -12.26 1.20
C ASP A 112 2.27 -12.26 1.88
N LEU A 113 1.42 -11.32 1.47
CA LEU A 113 0.12 -11.11 2.06
C LEU A 113 -0.83 -12.28 1.78
N PRO A 114 -1.78 -12.57 2.68
CA PRO A 114 -2.84 -13.55 2.46
C PRO A 114 -3.72 -13.16 1.25
N GLU A 115 -4.40 -14.14 0.68
CA GLU A 115 -5.21 -13.95 -0.53
C GLU A 115 -6.33 -12.91 -0.36
N GLU A 116 -6.97 -12.87 0.79
CA GLU A 116 -8.01 -11.88 1.12
C GLU A 116 -7.47 -10.45 1.13
N GLN A 117 -6.26 -10.23 1.64
CA GLN A 117 -5.61 -8.92 1.64
C GLN A 117 -5.13 -8.53 0.23
N MET A 118 -4.53 -9.47 -0.50
CA MET A 118 -4.13 -9.25 -1.89
C MET A 118 -5.33 -8.98 -2.81
N ALA A 119 -6.51 -9.55 -2.50
CA ALA A 119 -7.72 -9.32 -3.29
C ALA A 119 -8.14 -7.84 -3.31
N HIS A 120 -7.93 -7.08 -2.24
CA HIS A 120 -8.22 -5.65 -2.20
C HIS A 120 -7.29 -4.86 -3.13
N ILE A 121 -6.00 -5.19 -3.14
CA ILE A 121 -5.02 -4.58 -4.04
C ILE A 121 -5.34 -4.93 -5.50
N ASP A 122 -5.61 -6.20 -5.79
CA ASP A 122 -5.97 -6.68 -7.13
C ASP A 122 -7.24 -6.01 -7.66
N ALA A 123 -8.27 -5.89 -6.83
CA ALA A 123 -9.51 -5.21 -7.19
C ALA A 123 -9.29 -3.71 -7.47
N TYR A 124 -8.46 -3.06 -6.64
CA TYR A 124 -8.08 -1.66 -6.83
C TYR A 124 -7.39 -1.44 -8.19
N LEU A 125 -6.42 -2.28 -8.53
CA LEU A 125 -5.68 -2.20 -9.79
C LEU A 125 -6.58 -2.51 -11.00
N LYS A 126 -7.43 -3.52 -10.90
CA LYS A 126 -8.38 -3.90 -11.97
C LYS A 126 -9.38 -2.80 -12.31
N ARG A 127 -9.76 -1.96 -11.36
CA ARG A 127 -10.62 -0.79 -11.64
C ARG A 127 -9.85 0.42 -12.19
N GLY A 128 -8.54 0.29 -12.43
CA GLY A 128 -7.70 1.37 -12.96
C GLY A 128 -7.31 2.42 -11.92
N GLY A 129 -7.25 2.05 -10.63
CA GLY A 129 -6.87 2.97 -9.56
C GLY A 129 -5.43 3.47 -9.70
N PRO A 130 -5.17 4.80 -9.56
CA PRO A 130 -3.82 5.37 -9.65
C PRO A 130 -2.91 4.89 -8.54
N VAL A 131 -1.61 4.68 -8.84
CA VAL A 131 -0.62 4.20 -7.87
C VAL A 131 0.61 5.10 -7.85
N ILE A 132 1.07 5.43 -6.65
CA ILE A 132 2.41 5.97 -6.42
C ILE A 132 3.19 4.95 -5.59
N GLY A 133 4.31 4.47 -6.14
CA GLY A 133 5.25 3.60 -5.44
C GLY A 133 6.43 4.39 -4.89
N MET A 134 6.78 4.15 -3.63
CA MET A 134 7.96 4.74 -3.02
C MET A 134 9.05 3.67 -2.87
N ARG A 135 10.24 3.96 -3.36
CA ARG A 135 11.48 3.19 -3.25
C ARG A 135 11.30 1.68 -3.41
N THR A 136 11.18 0.93 -2.31
CA THR A 136 11.05 -0.53 -2.29
C THR A 136 9.77 -1.07 -2.94
N ALA A 137 8.81 -0.22 -3.26
CA ALA A 137 7.61 -0.61 -3.99
C ALA A 137 7.89 -1.28 -5.35
N THR A 138 9.05 -1.04 -5.95
CA THR A 138 9.49 -1.75 -7.18
C THR A 138 9.66 -3.26 -6.97
N HIS A 139 9.84 -3.70 -5.72
CA HIS A 139 9.86 -5.10 -5.28
C HIS A 139 8.93 -5.32 -4.07
N ALA A 140 7.73 -4.73 -4.14
CA ALA A 140 6.74 -4.72 -3.08
C ALA A 140 6.39 -6.11 -2.54
N PHE A 141 6.33 -7.10 -3.43
CA PHE A 141 5.81 -8.44 -3.13
C PHE A 141 6.80 -9.55 -3.43
N ASN A 142 6.75 -10.60 -2.59
CA ASN A 142 7.42 -11.88 -2.80
C ASN A 142 6.50 -13.02 -2.33
N ILE A 143 5.46 -13.26 -3.11
CA ILE A 143 4.37 -14.19 -2.81
C ILE A 143 4.76 -15.58 -3.27
N ALA A 144 4.54 -16.60 -2.42
CA ALA A 144 4.87 -17.98 -2.74
C ALA A 144 4.23 -18.42 -4.07
N GLY A 145 5.00 -19.16 -4.90
CA GLY A 145 4.65 -19.48 -6.29
C GLY A 145 3.38 -20.31 -6.48
N ASN A 146 2.91 -20.99 -5.42
CA ASN A 146 1.66 -21.75 -5.43
C ASN A 146 0.41 -20.96 -5.02
N LYS A 147 0.56 -19.68 -4.67
CA LYS A 147 -0.55 -18.82 -4.27
C LYS A 147 -1.16 -18.10 -5.48
N LYS A 148 -2.43 -17.75 -5.38
CA LYS A 148 -3.24 -17.10 -6.43
C LYS A 148 -2.59 -15.83 -7.00
N TYR A 149 -1.93 -15.02 -6.16
CA TYR A 149 -1.34 -13.74 -6.52
C TYR A 149 0.19 -13.78 -6.69
N ALA A 150 0.78 -14.96 -6.88
CA ALA A 150 2.23 -15.13 -7.07
C ALA A 150 2.80 -14.27 -8.22
N HIS A 151 1.97 -13.92 -9.20
CA HIS A 151 2.36 -13.08 -10.34
C HIS A 151 2.68 -11.62 -9.96
N TYR A 152 2.33 -11.16 -8.75
CA TYR A 152 2.72 -9.87 -8.22
C TYR A 152 4.19 -9.84 -7.74
N SER A 153 4.80 -11.00 -7.52
CA SER A 153 6.17 -11.11 -6.99
C SER A 153 7.19 -10.41 -7.87
N ASN A 154 8.18 -9.79 -7.23
CA ASN A 154 9.31 -9.19 -7.92
C ASN A 154 10.02 -10.19 -8.83
N GLY A 155 10.28 -9.80 -10.06
CA GLY A 155 10.95 -10.65 -11.04
C GLY A 155 10.12 -11.87 -11.49
N TYR A 156 8.79 -11.83 -11.34
CA TYR A 156 7.92 -12.93 -11.78
C TYR A 156 8.21 -13.37 -13.22
N GLY A 157 8.49 -14.66 -13.40
CA GLY A 157 8.78 -15.31 -14.69
C GLY A 157 7.83 -16.47 -15.03
N GLY A 158 6.69 -16.58 -14.31
CA GLY A 158 5.73 -17.67 -14.47
C GLY A 158 4.85 -17.60 -15.72
N PRO A 159 3.76 -18.39 -15.78
CA PRO A 159 2.96 -18.56 -16.99
C PRO A 159 2.13 -17.34 -17.42
N LYS A 160 1.81 -16.42 -16.49
CA LYS A 160 1.07 -15.18 -16.81
C LYS A 160 1.98 -14.19 -17.51
N LYS A 161 2.02 -14.21 -18.83
CA LYS A 161 2.96 -13.41 -19.65
C LYS A 161 2.79 -11.91 -19.49
N GLU A 162 1.58 -11.43 -19.27
CA GLU A 162 1.22 -10.03 -19.03
C GLU A 162 1.76 -9.51 -17.69
N TRP A 163 2.20 -10.41 -16.78
CA TRP A 163 2.76 -10.09 -15.47
C TRP A 163 4.26 -10.33 -15.36
N GLN A 164 4.97 -10.53 -16.47
CA GLN A 164 6.43 -10.72 -16.44
C GLN A 164 7.14 -9.54 -15.77
N GLY A 165 7.98 -9.84 -14.77
CA GLY A 165 8.64 -8.85 -13.93
C GLY A 165 7.85 -8.47 -12.67
N GLY A 166 6.57 -8.86 -12.56
CA GLY A 166 5.72 -8.65 -11.39
C GLY A 166 5.19 -7.23 -11.24
N PHE A 167 4.71 -6.91 -10.02
CA PHE A 167 4.07 -5.63 -9.70
C PHE A 167 4.90 -4.41 -10.10
N GLY A 168 6.18 -4.39 -9.75
CA GLY A 168 7.05 -3.26 -10.09
C GLY A 168 7.05 -2.98 -11.59
N LYS A 169 7.24 -4.02 -12.43
CA LYS A 169 7.28 -3.86 -13.88
C LYS A 169 5.92 -3.47 -14.48
N VAL A 170 4.86 -4.15 -14.06
CA VAL A 170 3.53 -4.02 -14.70
C VAL A 170 2.80 -2.77 -14.21
N VAL A 171 2.94 -2.41 -12.95
CA VAL A 171 2.17 -1.31 -12.33
C VAL A 171 3.00 -0.03 -12.23
N LEU A 172 4.27 -0.12 -11.86
CA LEU A 172 5.13 1.05 -11.66
C LEU A 172 6.04 1.37 -12.85
N GLY A 173 6.07 0.48 -13.86
CA GLY A 173 6.86 0.67 -15.08
C GLY A 173 8.23 0.00 -15.06
N ASP A 174 8.81 -0.24 -13.89
CA ASP A 174 10.04 -1.00 -13.75
C ASP A 174 10.13 -1.74 -12.41
N PHE A 175 11.01 -2.74 -12.32
CA PHE A 175 11.24 -3.53 -11.12
C PHE A 175 12.70 -3.39 -10.66
N TRP A 176 12.91 -3.59 -9.37
CA TRP A 176 14.25 -3.55 -8.79
C TRP A 176 15.15 -4.63 -9.37
N LYS A 177 16.33 -4.23 -9.78
CA LYS A 177 17.40 -5.13 -10.28
C LYS A 177 18.55 -5.22 -9.30
N ASN A 178 19.09 -4.07 -8.91
CA ASN A 178 20.25 -3.95 -8.04
C ASN A 178 20.30 -2.53 -7.45
N HIS A 179 21.26 -2.31 -6.60
CA HIS A 179 21.65 -0.99 -6.17
C HIS A 179 22.61 -0.34 -7.19
N HIS A 180 22.49 0.96 -7.37
CA HIS A 180 23.44 1.79 -8.09
C HIS A 180 24.13 2.71 -7.08
N GLY A 181 25.41 2.49 -6.86
CA GLY A 181 26.18 3.12 -5.78
C GLY A 181 26.29 2.23 -4.53
N GLY A 182 27.05 2.73 -3.54
CA GLY A 182 27.30 2.04 -2.28
C GLY A 182 26.14 2.19 -1.32
N HIS A 183 25.37 1.10 -1.09
CA HIS A 183 24.23 1.09 -0.17
C HIS A 183 24.65 1.54 1.23
N LYS A 184 23.96 2.55 1.78
CA LYS A 184 24.22 3.16 3.11
C LYS A 184 25.60 3.82 3.28
N SER A 185 26.40 3.92 2.23
CA SER A 185 27.74 4.55 2.27
C SER A 185 27.91 5.72 1.31
N GLU A 186 26.98 5.88 0.37
CA GLU A 186 26.98 6.98 -0.60
C GLU A 186 25.73 7.83 -0.50
N SER A 187 25.74 8.98 -1.15
CA SER A 187 24.58 9.87 -1.24
C SER A 187 24.18 10.10 -2.69
N THR A 188 22.94 10.51 -2.89
CA THR A 188 22.37 10.79 -4.21
C THR A 188 21.81 12.21 -4.26
N VAL A 189 22.06 12.90 -5.37
CA VAL A 189 21.46 14.21 -5.68
C VAL A 189 20.55 14.08 -6.89
N GLY A 190 19.33 14.63 -6.77
CA GLY A 190 18.37 14.66 -7.87
C GLY A 190 18.70 15.76 -8.88
N ILE A 191 18.71 15.38 -10.14
CA ILE A 191 18.85 16.29 -11.29
C ILE A 191 17.59 16.17 -12.13
N ILE A 192 17.00 17.31 -12.49
CA ILE A 192 15.86 17.34 -13.41
C ILE A 192 16.35 16.89 -14.78
N ALA A 193 15.72 15.86 -15.34
CA ALA A 193 16.09 15.37 -16.66
C ALA A 193 15.89 16.45 -17.73
N PRO A 194 16.77 16.55 -18.73
CA PRO A 194 16.60 17.49 -19.84
C PRO A 194 15.23 17.35 -20.50
N GLY A 195 14.51 18.47 -20.64
CA GLY A 195 13.15 18.50 -21.19
C GLY A 195 12.04 18.27 -20.17
N ALA A 196 12.35 17.92 -18.92
CA ALA A 196 11.37 17.72 -17.84
C ALA A 196 11.17 18.97 -16.95
N GLU A 197 11.75 20.11 -17.27
CA GLU A 197 11.74 21.32 -16.45
C GLU A 197 10.31 21.90 -16.27
N LYS A 198 9.43 21.64 -17.23
CA LYS A 198 8.02 22.06 -17.20
C LYS A 198 7.04 20.97 -16.80
N HIS A 199 7.55 19.78 -16.45
CA HIS A 199 6.68 18.67 -16.04
C HIS A 199 5.98 19.00 -14.71
N PRO A 200 4.71 18.65 -14.50
CA PRO A 200 3.98 18.95 -13.25
C PRO A 200 4.70 18.47 -11.97
N THR A 201 5.40 17.35 -12.03
CA THR A 201 6.12 16.76 -10.88
C THR A 201 7.39 17.52 -10.51
N THR A 202 7.93 18.35 -11.41
CA THR A 202 9.14 19.17 -11.14
C THR A 202 8.80 20.59 -10.73
N ARG A 203 7.50 20.92 -10.59
CA ARG A 203 7.08 22.26 -10.20
C ARG A 203 7.64 22.67 -8.83
N GLY A 204 8.43 23.73 -8.80
CA GLY A 204 9.05 24.24 -7.58
C GLY A 204 10.29 23.50 -7.13
N VAL A 205 10.74 22.48 -7.89
CA VAL A 205 11.97 21.72 -7.64
C VAL A 205 13.08 22.25 -8.53
N LYS A 206 14.30 22.36 -8.00
CA LYS A 206 15.52 22.73 -8.73
C LYS A 206 16.54 21.57 -8.64
N ASN A 207 17.51 21.57 -9.53
CA ASN A 207 18.65 20.66 -9.45
C ASN A 207 19.35 20.81 -8.10
N GLY A 208 19.53 19.70 -7.40
CA GLY A 208 20.13 19.66 -6.08
C GLY A 208 19.18 19.79 -4.90
N ASP A 209 17.92 20.18 -5.11
CA ASP A 209 16.92 20.27 -4.00
C ASP A 209 16.59 18.89 -3.40
N VAL A 210 16.64 17.87 -4.22
CA VAL A 210 16.39 16.49 -3.79
C VAL A 210 17.73 15.83 -3.49
N TRP A 211 17.99 15.59 -2.22
CA TRP A 211 19.19 14.90 -1.75
C TRP A 211 18.81 13.79 -0.77
N GLY A 212 19.50 12.66 -0.83
CA GLY A 212 19.33 11.56 0.10
C GLY A 212 20.66 10.91 0.48
N PRO A 213 20.87 10.57 1.76
CA PRO A 213 22.11 9.92 2.24
C PRO A 213 22.06 8.42 1.93
N THR A 214 21.80 8.06 0.71
CA THR A 214 21.66 6.67 0.23
C THR A 214 21.87 6.60 -1.27
N ASP A 215 22.12 5.40 -1.75
CA ASP A 215 22.15 5.02 -3.16
C ASP A 215 20.76 5.09 -3.83
N VAL A 216 20.72 4.88 -5.13
CA VAL A 216 19.50 4.69 -5.92
C VAL A 216 19.41 3.26 -6.44
N TYR A 217 18.23 2.89 -6.94
CA TYR A 217 18.07 1.60 -7.60
C TYR A 217 18.48 1.65 -9.07
N GLY A 218 19.12 0.58 -9.51
CA GLY A 218 19.27 0.30 -10.92
C GLY A 218 17.94 -0.13 -11.49
N VAL A 219 17.34 0.77 -12.29
CA VAL A 219 16.12 0.55 -13.09
C VAL A 219 16.45 0.75 -14.56
N ARG A 220 15.58 0.35 -15.49
CA ARG A 220 15.81 0.54 -16.93
C ARG A 220 15.14 1.78 -17.45
#